data_5405109d1c6fe61b7bf4b2d4b5e7bb4e
#
_entry.id   5405109d1c6fe61b7bf4b2d4b5e7bb4e
#
_cell.length_a   1.000
_cell.length_b   1.000
_cell.length_c   1.000
_cell.angle_alpha   90.00
_cell.angle_beta   90.00
_cell.angle_gamma   90.00
#
_symmetry.space_group_name_H-M   'P 1'
#
loop_
_entity.id
_entity.type
_entity.pdbx_description
1 polymer ?
#
loop_
_entity_poly.entity_id
_entity_poly.type
_entity_poly.pdbx_seq_one_letter_code
_entity_poly.pdbx_strand_id
1 'polypeptide(L)'
;MTRFVNRFVISDHHLGHTNSWEKFKLSDGSPLRPFTSTEEMNETMIERHNAKVKEQDTVYFLGDVVINKKYLELVKRMNGRKILIRGNHDIFKDEDYREVGFEQIHGVRVFVDKFILSHIPLHPDCVTERFRVNVHGHLHANEVMRTRTNMVHGYMTGLVTEPDPQYLCVCVEQTDFTPLHFDEVEERIQQRWKDTGYTGPVKAWGNGSGPN
;
A
#
# COMPACT_ATOMS: atom_id res chain seq x y z
N MET A 1 -4.24 -29.81 12.54
CA MET A 1 -4.50 -28.40 12.87
C MET A 1 -4.22 -27.58 11.63
N THR A 2 -5.23 -26.96 11.06
CA THR A 2 -5.07 -26.04 9.93
C THR A 2 -4.30 -24.82 10.46
N ARG A 3 -3.04 -24.64 10.04
CA ARG A 3 -2.28 -23.42 10.37
C ARG A 3 -2.95 -22.25 9.63
N PHE A 4 -3.53 -21.33 10.37
CA PHE A 4 -3.96 -20.06 9.81
C PHE A 4 -2.72 -19.31 9.34
N VAL A 5 -2.66 -19.02 8.04
CA VAL A 5 -1.60 -18.21 7.43
C VAL A 5 -2.11 -16.78 7.41
N ASN A 6 -1.49 -15.90 8.19
CA ASN A 6 -1.81 -14.48 8.16
C ASN A 6 -1.30 -13.85 6.86
N ARG A 7 -1.93 -12.77 6.45
CA ARG A 7 -1.54 -11.97 5.28
C ARG A 7 -1.26 -10.54 5.70
N PHE A 8 -0.14 -10.04 5.20
CA PHE A 8 0.32 -8.69 5.48
C PHE A 8 0.59 -7.94 4.18
N VAL A 9 0.58 -6.62 4.27
CA VAL A 9 0.90 -5.72 3.16
C VAL A 9 1.74 -4.54 3.64
N ILE A 10 2.67 -4.10 2.81
CA ILE A 10 3.53 -2.94 3.05
C ILE A 10 4.13 -2.50 1.72
N SER A 11 4.56 -1.25 1.60
CA SER A 11 5.14 -0.70 0.38
C SER A 11 6.25 0.29 0.63
N ASP A 12 7.06 0.53 -0.42
CA ASP A 12 8.00 1.66 -0.51
C ASP A 12 9.09 1.64 0.58
N HIS A 13 9.67 0.48 0.84
CA HIS A 13 10.76 0.35 1.80
C HIS A 13 11.94 1.22 1.40
N HIS A 14 12.32 1.20 0.11
CA HIS A 14 13.51 1.88 -0.38
C HIS A 14 14.74 1.62 0.49
N LEU A 15 14.97 0.35 0.86
CA LEU A 15 16.11 -0.04 1.69
C LEU A 15 17.40 0.49 1.08
N GLY A 16 18.23 1.11 1.90
CA GLY A 16 19.49 1.69 1.49
C GLY A 16 19.39 3.08 0.82
N HIS A 17 18.21 3.69 0.77
CA HIS A 17 18.02 5.00 0.12
C HIS A 17 18.27 6.16 1.11
N THR A 18 19.49 6.66 1.15
CA THR A 18 19.92 7.73 2.06
C THR A 18 19.05 8.99 1.94
N ASN A 19 18.71 9.43 0.71
CA ASN A 19 17.95 10.65 0.52
C ASN A 19 16.56 10.63 1.18
N SER A 20 15.98 9.44 1.42
CA SER A 20 14.64 9.31 2.01
C SER A 20 14.56 9.81 3.46
N TRP A 21 15.66 9.78 4.19
CA TRP A 21 15.75 10.32 5.56
C TRP A 21 16.58 11.62 5.62
N GLU A 22 17.58 11.78 4.74
CA GLU A 22 18.47 12.94 4.79
C GLU A 22 17.88 14.17 4.13
N LYS A 23 17.25 14.02 2.93
CA LYS A 23 16.89 15.16 2.08
C LYS A 23 15.40 15.36 1.92
N PHE A 24 14.62 14.29 1.83
CA PHE A 24 13.19 14.43 1.55
C PHE A 24 12.45 14.97 2.77
N LYS A 25 11.55 15.91 2.51
CA LYS A 25 10.80 16.62 3.53
C LYS A 25 9.30 16.52 3.28
N LEU A 26 8.53 16.54 4.35
CA LEU A 26 7.09 16.76 4.31
C LEU A 26 6.79 18.23 4.00
N SER A 27 5.52 18.54 3.74
CA SER A 27 5.06 19.91 3.43
C SER A 27 5.31 20.92 4.54
N ASP A 28 5.40 20.45 5.79
CA ASP A 28 5.72 21.26 6.98
C ASP A 28 7.23 21.44 7.21
N GLY A 29 8.08 20.87 6.34
CA GLY A 29 9.53 20.93 6.41
C GLY A 29 10.19 19.87 7.30
N SER A 30 9.42 19.02 7.99
CA SER A 30 9.95 17.90 8.75
C SER A 30 10.52 16.82 7.83
N PRO A 31 11.46 15.96 8.30
CA PRO A 31 11.97 14.86 7.51
C PRO A 31 10.86 13.90 7.09
N LEU A 32 10.93 13.39 5.85
CA LEU A 32 10.00 12.34 5.38
C LEU A 32 10.10 11.08 6.25
N ARG A 33 11.33 10.73 6.66
CA ARG A 33 11.61 9.58 7.53
C ARG A 33 12.47 10.02 8.72
N PRO A 34 12.07 9.76 9.96
CA PRO A 34 12.72 10.26 11.17
C PRO A 34 13.90 9.39 11.61
N PHE A 35 14.86 9.16 10.69
CA PHE A 35 16.08 8.41 10.95
C PHE A 35 17.31 9.28 10.88
N THR A 36 18.41 8.83 11.47
CA THR A 36 19.70 9.52 11.51
C THR A 36 20.75 8.86 10.61
N SER A 37 20.47 7.64 10.17
CA SER A 37 21.34 6.89 9.24
C SER A 37 20.55 5.91 8.37
N THR A 38 21.15 5.50 7.27
CA THR A 38 20.59 4.47 6.37
C THR A 38 20.54 3.10 7.09
N GLU A 39 21.51 2.81 7.90
CA GLU A 39 21.60 1.60 8.70
C GLU A 39 20.45 1.54 9.71
N GLU A 40 20.26 2.60 10.49
CA GLU A 40 19.15 2.71 11.45
C GLU A 40 17.79 2.51 10.75
N MET A 41 17.58 3.16 9.63
CA MET A 41 16.37 3.01 8.84
C MET A 41 16.13 1.56 8.40
N ASN A 42 17.16 0.93 7.82
CA ASN A 42 17.07 -0.46 7.35
C ASN A 42 16.80 -1.43 8.51
N GLU A 43 17.56 -1.33 9.60
CA GLU A 43 17.42 -2.21 10.76
C GLU A 43 16.04 -2.05 11.41
N THR A 44 15.57 -0.83 11.61
CA THR A 44 14.23 -0.55 12.16
C THR A 44 13.13 -1.22 11.32
N MET A 45 13.20 -1.11 9.99
CA MET A 45 12.21 -1.74 9.10
C MET A 45 12.23 -3.25 9.20
N ILE A 46 13.43 -3.87 9.25
CA ILE A 46 13.58 -5.33 9.37
C ILE A 46 13.09 -5.80 10.75
N GLU A 47 13.45 -5.11 11.82
CA GLU A 47 13.02 -5.46 13.18
C GLU A 47 11.50 -5.37 13.34
N ARG A 48 10.87 -4.26 12.91
CA ARG A 48 9.42 -4.07 12.97
C ARG A 48 8.67 -5.08 12.11
N HIS A 49 9.20 -5.40 10.92
CA HIS A 49 8.67 -6.45 10.08
C HIS A 49 8.66 -7.80 10.82
N ASN A 50 9.81 -8.21 11.36
CA ASN A 50 9.99 -9.51 11.99
C ASN A 50 9.28 -9.63 13.35
N ALA A 51 9.05 -8.52 14.03
CA ALA A 51 8.23 -8.48 15.25
C ALA A 51 6.77 -8.90 14.98
N LYS A 52 6.26 -8.59 13.79
CA LYS A 52 4.85 -8.81 13.42
C LYS A 52 4.63 -10.02 12.53
N VAL A 53 5.50 -10.25 11.57
CA VAL A 53 5.41 -11.32 10.57
C VAL A 53 6.18 -12.55 11.02
N LYS A 54 5.56 -13.73 10.90
CA LYS A 54 6.17 -15.05 11.19
C LYS A 54 6.57 -15.73 9.87
N GLU A 55 7.46 -16.74 9.96
CA GLU A 55 7.97 -17.49 8.81
C GLU A 55 6.87 -18.08 7.90
N GLN A 56 5.75 -18.52 8.49
CA GLN A 56 4.64 -19.13 7.75
C GLN A 56 3.67 -18.11 7.14
N ASP A 57 3.73 -16.83 7.52
CA ASP A 57 2.82 -15.79 7.05
C ASP A 57 3.15 -15.38 5.62
N THR A 58 2.21 -14.74 4.94
CA THR A 58 2.41 -14.21 3.59
C THR A 58 2.46 -12.68 3.63
N VAL A 59 3.47 -12.09 2.99
CA VAL A 59 3.62 -10.63 2.91
C VAL A 59 3.58 -10.18 1.46
N TYR A 60 2.71 -9.23 1.16
CA TYR A 60 2.63 -8.53 -0.11
C TYR A 60 3.43 -7.23 -0.01
N PHE A 61 4.56 -7.18 -0.71
CA PHE A 61 5.35 -5.97 -0.90
C PHE A 61 4.79 -5.26 -2.12
N LEU A 62 4.24 -4.06 -1.93
CA LEU A 62 3.64 -3.32 -3.05
C LEU A 62 4.69 -2.45 -3.77
N GLY A 63 5.88 -2.97 -3.93
CA GLY A 63 6.93 -2.40 -4.76
C GLY A 63 7.86 -1.43 -4.05
N ASP A 64 8.82 -0.95 -4.85
CA ASP A 64 9.86 -0.02 -4.45
C ASP A 64 10.64 -0.52 -3.22
N VAL A 65 11.10 -1.78 -3.33
CA VAL A 65 11.78 -2.47 -2.23
C VAL A 65 13.16 -1.87 -1.98
N VAL A 66 13.94 -1.65 -3.04
CA VAL A 66 15.29 -1.05 -2.97
C VAL A 66 15.56 -0.16 -4.18
N ILE A 67 16.40 0.86 -4.01
CA ILE A 67 16.91 1.67 -5.13
C ILE A 67 18.20 1.07 -5.70
N ASN A 68 19.06 0.52 -4.85
CA ASN A 68 20.34 -0.07 -5.25
C ASN A 68 20.37 -1.57 -4.99
N LYS A 69 20.72 -2.35 -6.00
CA LYS A 69 20.72 -3.81 -5.97
C LYS A 69 21.50 -4.41 -4.77
N LYS A 70 22.58 -3.76 -4.32
CA LYS A 70 23.37 -4.22 -3.17
C LYS A 70 22.56 -4.37 -1.87
N TYR A 71 21.45 -3.62 -1.72
CA TYR A 71 20.59 -3.70 -0.54
C TYR A 71 19.48 -4.76 -0.67
N LEU A 72 19.33 -5.37 -1.85
CA LEU A 72 18.31 -6.40 -2.05
C LEU A 72 18.51 -7.61 -1.11
N GLU A 73 19.77 -7.93 -0.79
CA GLU A 73 20.13 -8.98 0.16
C GLU A 73 19.50 -8.81 1.56
N LEU A 74 19.19 -7.57 1.97
CA LEU A 74 18.53 -7.31 3.25
C LEU A 74 17.14 -7.96 3.34
N VAL A 75 16.48 -8.15 2.21
CA VAL A 75 15.15 -8.78 2.13
C VAL A 75 15.18 -10.23 2.63
N LYS A 76 16.32 -10.93 2.52
CA LYS A 76 16.49 -12.30 3.05
C LYS A 76 16.30 -12.37 4.57
N ARG A 77 16.52 -11.26 5.27
CA ARG A 77 16.40 -11.15 6.72
C ARG A 77 14.97 -10.93 7.20
N MET A 78 14.07 -10.63 6.26
CA MET A 78 12.64 -10.40 6.55
C MET A 78 11.87 -11.72 6.53
N ASN A 79 11.09 -11.98 7.57
CA ASN A 79 10.27 -13.18 7.71
C ASN A 79 9.13 -13.25 6.69
N GLY A 80 8.57 -14.44 6.51
CA GLY A 80 7.37 -14.71 5.74
C GLY A 80 7.62 -15.05 4.27
N ARG A 81 6.58 -15.60 3.66
CA ARG A 81 6.51 -15.86 2.22
C ARG A 81 6.26 -14.55 1.49
N LYS A 82 7.20 -14.14 0.65
CA LYS A 82 7.22 -12.83 0.04
C LYS A 82 6.60 -12.84 -1.36
N ILE A 83 5.66 -11.94 -1.60
CA ILE A 83 5.05 -11.72 -2.92
C ILE A 83 5.30 -10.26 -3.30
N LEU A 84 5.89 -10.02 -4.47
CA LEU A 84 6.15 -8.69 -4.99
C LEU A 84 5.02 -8.24 -5.92
N ILE A 85 4.46 -7.09 -5.67
CA ILE A 85 3.72 -6.29 -6.65
C ILE A 85 4.71 -5.23 -7.12
N ARG A 86 5.22 -5.38 -8.34
CA ARG A 86 6.35 -4.61 -8.85
C ARG A 86 6.05 -3.10 -8.88
N GLY A 87 6.95 -2.32 -8.30
CA GLY A 87 6.95 -0.85 -8.35
C GLY A 87 7.81 -0.31 -9.49
N ASN A 88 7.82 1.01 -9.64
CA ASN A 88 8.58 1.68 -10.70
C ASN A 88 10.09 1.69 -10.46
N HIS A 89 10.56 1.55 -9.22
CA HIS A 89 11.98 1.39 -8.89
C HIS A 89 12.42 -0.08 -8.82
N ASP A 90 11.52 -1.04 -8.93
CA ASP A 90 11.87 -2.47 -8.98
C ASP A 90 12.31 -2.87 -10.39
N ILE A 91 13.46 -2.32 -10.82
CA ILE A 91 13.97 -2.41 -12.20
C ILE A 91 14.89 -3.60 -12.45
N PHE A 92 15.21 -4.39 -11.42
CA PHE A 92 16.09 -5.55 -11.57
C PHE A 92 15.35 -6.72 -12.21
N LYS A 93 16.10 -7.77 -12.57
CA LYS A 93 15.51 -8.96 -13.17
C LYS A 93 14.68 -9.74 -12.16
N ASP A 94 13.70 -10.51 -12.63
CA ASP A 94 12.87 -11.36 -11.76
C ASP A 94 13.72 -12.36 -10.97
N GLU A 95 14.79 -12.89 -11.59
CA GLU A 95 15.72 -13.81 -10.94
C GLU A 95 16.37 -13.17 -9.70
N ASP A 96 16.76 -11.89 -9.74
CA ASP A 96 17.36 -11.18 -8.62
C ASP A 96 16.41 -11.11 -7.41
N TYR A 97 15.11 -10.87 -7.67
CA TYR A 97 14.09 -10.86 -6.62
C TYR A 97 13.81 -12.26 -6.08
N ARG A 98 13.81 -13.29 -6.96
CA ARG A 98 13.63 -14.69 -6.53
C ARG A 98 14.77 -15.18 -5.66
N GLU A 99 16.01 -14.79 -5.94
CA GLU A 99 17.21 -15.13 -5.16
C GLU A 99 17.13 -14.61 -3.72
N VAL A 100 16.41 -13.52 -3.47
CA VAL A 100 16.23 -12.96 -2.13
C VAL A 100 14.93 -13.39 -1.46
N GLY A 101 14.20 -14.33 -2.09
CA GLY A 101 13.07 -15.02 -1.48
C GLY A 101 11.68 -14.54 -1.89
N PHE A 102 11.55 -13.74 -2.95
CA PHE A 102 10.22 -13.48 -3.53
C PHE A 102 9.74 -14.71 -4.30
N GLU A 103 8.67 -15.34 -3.85
CA GLU A 103 8.10 -16.53 -4.50
C GLU A 103 7.28 -16.20 -5.75
N GLN A 104 6.62 -15.04 -5.75
CA GLN A 104 5.77 -14.57 -6.83
C GLN A 104 6.02 -13.08 -7.10
N ILE A 105 5.89 -12.69 -8.38
CA ILE A 105 6.03 -11.31 -8.85
C ILE A 105 4.83 -10.99 -9.74
N HIS A 106 4.12 -9.92 -9.44
CA HIS A 106 2.91 -9.48 -10.15
C HIS A 106 2.96 -7.98 -10.43
N GLY A 107 2.18 -7.51 -11.40
CA GLY A 107 1.87 -6.09 -11.57
C GLY A 107 0.73 -5.63 -10.67
N VAL A 108 -0.26 -6.51 -10.48
CA VAL A 108 -1.48 -6.26 -9.71
C VAL A 108 -1.95 -7.57 -9.06
N ARG A 109 -2.56 -7.50 -7.89
CA ARG A 109 -3.19 -8.67 -7.25
C ARG A 109 -4.59 -8.33 -6.76
N VAL A 110 -5.57 -9.15 -7.16
CA VAL A 110 -6.98 -8.96 -6.81
C VAL A 110 -7.38 -9.87 -5.66
N PHE A 111 -8.11 -9.29 -4.71
CA PHE A 111 -8.87 -10.01 -3.68
C PHE A 111 -10.34 -9.63 -3.87
N VAL A 112 -11.11 -10.55 -4.47
CA VAL A 112 -12.52 -10.32 -4.81
C VAL A 112 -13.31 -9.97 -3.56
N ASP A 113 -14.23 -9.00 -3.68
CA ASP A 113 -15.07 -8.44 -2.62
C ASP A 113 -14.31 -7.74 -1.48
N LYS A 114 -13.00 -7.54 -1.63
CA LYS A 114 -12.16 -6.84 -0.67
C LYS A 114 -11.44 -5.65 -1.30
N PHE A 115 -10.30 -5.90 -1.93
CA PHE A 115 -9.46 -4.84 -2.49
C PHE A 115 -8.56 -5.36 -3.62
N ILE A 116 -8.01 -4.42 -4.38
CA ILE A 116 -6.97 -4.66 -5.37
C ILE A 116 -5.65 -4.06 -4.89
N LEU A 117 -4.57 -4.84 -4.97
CA LEU A 117 -3.22 -4.41 -4.65
C LEU A 117 -2.50 -3.96 -5.91
N SER A 118 -1.88 -2.79 -5.89
CA SER A 118 -1.01 -2.26 -6.93
C SER A 118 0.10 -1.43 -6.29
N HIS A 119 1.17 -1.12 -7.04
CA HIS A 119 2.14 -0.16 -6.55
C HIS A 119 1.61 1.26 -6.71
N ILE A 120 1.29 1.67 -7.93
CA ILE A 120 0.72 3.00 -8.20
C ILE A 120 -0.81 2.99 -8.02
N PRO A 121 -1.43 4.12 -7.61
CA PRO A 121 -2.88 4.25 -7.60
C PRO A 121 -3.46 3.98 -9.00
N LEU A 122 -4.48 3.14 -9.06
CA LEU A 122 -5.18 2.84 -10.30
C LEU A 122 -6.20 3.94 -10.63
N HIS A 123 -6.56 4.06 -11.91
CA HIS A 123 -7.62 4.97 -12.30
C HIS A 123 -8.94 4.63 -11.57
N PRO A 124 -9.74 5.63 -11.12
CA PRO A 124 -10.97 5.38 -10.36
C PRO A 124 -11.93 4.40 -11.04
N ASP A 125 -12.04 4.44 -12.37
CA ASP A 125 -12.90 3.53 -13.14
C ASP A 125 -12.44 2.05 -13.06
N CYS A 126 -11.22 1.80 -12.59
CA CYS A 126 -10.73 0.45 -12.32
C CYS A 126 -11.14 -0.07 -10.94
N VAL A 127 -11.54 0.84 -10.02
CA VAL A 127 -11.93 0.51 -8.65
C VAL A 127 -13.45 0.34 -8.60
N THR A 128 -13.91 -0.83 -8.98
CA THR A 128 -15.32 -1.18 -9.12
C THR A 128 -15.87 -1.84 -7.86
N GLU A 129 -17.19 -2.11 -7.84
CA GLU A 129 -17.85 -2.88 -6.79
C GLU A 129 -17.16 -4.23 -6.49
N ARG A 130 -16.52 -4.84 -7.49
CA ARG A 130 -15.83 -6.12 -7.37
C ARG A 130 -14.55 -6.04 -6.53
N PHE A 131 -13.87 -4.89 -6.54
CA PHE A 131 -12.59 -4.71 -5.83
C PHE A 131 -12.71 -3.75 -4.66
N ARG A 132 -13.71 -2.90 -4.66
CA ARG A 132 -14.12 -1.93 -3.64
C ARG A 132 -13.08 -0.86 -3.30
N VAL A 133 -11.80 -1.20 -3.10
CA VAL A 133 -10.73 -0.28 -2.72
C VAL A 133 -9.44 -0.67 -3.42
N ASN A 134 -8.66 0.30 -3.83
CA ASN A 134 -7.28 0.12 -4.24
C ASN A 134 -6.34 0.36 -3.05
N VAL A 135 -5.67 -0.68 -2.61
CA VAL A 135 -4.57 -0.61 -1.63
C VAL A 135 -3.28 -0.48 -2.42
N HIS A 136 -2.51 0.58 -2.17
CA HIS A 136 -1.38 0.95 -3.03
C HIS A 136 -0.19 1.52 -2.27
N GLY A 137 0.93 1.68 -2.96
CA GLY A 137 2.15 2.33 -2.53
C GLY A 137 2.37 3.70 -3.21
N HIS A 138 3.61 4.01 -3.53
CA HIS A 138 4.09 5.06 -4.41
C HIS A 138 3.95 6.50 -3.89
N LEU A 139 2.92 6.83 -3.14
CA LEU A 139 2.65 8.21 -2.72
C LEU A 139 3.33 8.62 -1.42
N HIS A 140 4.04 7.69 -0.76
CA HIS A 140 4.72 7.91 0.52
C HIS A 140 3.78 8.50 1.58
N ALA A 141 4.07 9.71 2.06
CA ALA A 141 3.26 10.40 3.05
C ALA A 141 1.98 11.05 2.47
N ASN A 142 1.80 11.00 1.14
CA ASN A 142 0.63 11.59 0.49
C ASN A 142 -0.48 10.56 0.29
N GLU A 143 -1.69 11.06 0.04
CA GLU A 143 -2.88 10.27 -0.24
C GLU A 143 -3.52 10.68 -1.58
N VAL A 144 -4.31 9.78 -2.16
CA VAL A 144 -5.18 10.15 -3.27
C VAL A 144 -6.31 11.00 -2.71
N MET A 145 -6.50 12.19 -3.27
CA MET A 145 -7.52 13.14 -2.84
C MET A 145 -8.67 13.19 -3.83
N ARG A 146 -9.90 13.39 -3.33
CA ARG A 146 -11.06 13.71 -4.15
C ARG A 146 -11.66 15.04 -3.73
N THR A 147 -12.31 15.72 -4.67
CA THR A 147 -13.14 16.91 -4.38
C THR A 147 -14.60 16.57 -4.59
N ARG A 148 -15.44 16.87 -3.62
CA ARG A 148 -16.88 16.68 -3.69
C ARG A 148 -17.63 17.95 -3.31
N THR A 149 -18.85 18.06 -3.80
CA THR A 149 -19.78 19.11 -3.37
C THR A 149 -20.23 18.85 -1.94
N ASN A 150 -20.07 19.84 -1.07
CA ASN A 150 -20.65 19.79 0.27
C ASN A 150 -22.10 20.23 0.22
N MET A 151 -22.99 19.38 0.73
CA MET A 151 -24.43 19.62 0.76
C MET A 151 -24.92 19.69 2.22
N VAL A 152 -25.59 20.76 2.59
CA VAL A 152 -26.25 20.92 3.90
C VAL A 152 -27.74 21.21 3.66
N HIS A 153 -28.61 20.41 4.24
CA HIS A 153 -30.06 20.49 4.05
C HIS A 153 -30.51 20.58 2.57
N GLY A 154 -29.77 19.89 1.68
CA GLY A 154 -30.07 19.89 0.23
C GLY A 154 -29.51 21.09 -0.54
N TYR A 155 -28.82 22.01 0.11
CA TYR A 155 -28.18 23.17 -0.52
C TYR A 155 -26.68 22.98 -0.64
N MET A 156 -26.13 23.37 -1.79
CA MET A 156 -24.68 23.39 -2.01
C MET A 156 -24.05 24.48 -1.15
N THR A 157 -23.11 24.09 -0.29
CA THR A 157 -22.42 25.02 0.61
C THR A 157 -20.93 25.23 0.26
N GLY A 158 -20.42 24.51 -0.76
CA GLY A 158 -19.06 24.63 -1.23
C GLY A 158 -18.48 23.31 -1.74
N LEU A 159 -17.16 23.32 -1.93
CA LEU A 159 -16.37 22.13 -2.28
C LEU A 159 -15.53 21.70 -1.07
N VAL A 160 -15.43 20.40 -0.86
CA VAL A 160 -14.57 19.78 0.16
C VAL A 160 -13.60 18.87 -0.54
N THR A 161 -12.30 19.06 -0.26
CA THR A 161 -11.24 18.14 -0.69
C THR A 161 -10.86 17.27 0.50
N GLU A 162 -10.94 15.97 0.32
CA GLU A 162 -10.71 14.95 1.37
C GLU A 162 -10.00 13.74 0.78
N PRO A 163 -9.35 12.88 1.60
CA PRO A 163 -8.82 11.60 1.12
C PRO A 163 -9.92 10.78 0.44
N ASP A 164 -9.59 10.24 -0.75
CA ASP A 164 -10.55 9.42 -1.49
C ASP A 164 -10.73 8.06 -0.80
N PRO A 165 -11.95 7.71 -0.35
CA PRO A 165 -12.22 6.47 0.36
C PRO A 165 -12.07 5.19 -0.48
N GLN A 166 -11.88 5.31 -1.79
CA GLN A 166 -11.59 4.19 -2.67
C GLN A 166 -10.09 3.84 -2.72
N TYR A 167 -9.24 4.57 -1.98
CA TYR A 167 -7.79 4.36 -1.95
C TYR A 167 -7.27 4.27 -0.53
N LEU A 168 -6.31 3.36 -0.32
CA LEU A 168 -5.56 3.24 0.92
C LEU A 168 -4.07 3.12 0.60
N CYS A 169 -3.30 4.13 0.96
CA CYS A 169 -1.85 4.10 0.87
C CYS A 169 -1.25 3.28 2.03
N VAL A 170 -0.35 2.32 1.70
CA VAL A 170 0.34 1.46 2.68
C VAL A 170 1.86 1.60 2.59
N CYS A 171 2.34 2.75 2.13
CA CYS A 171 3.75 3.09 2.21
C CYS A 171 4.22 3.08 3.67
N VAL A 172 5.48 2.78 3.89
CA VAL A 172 6.07 2.67 5.24
C VAL A 172 5.82 3.90 6.09
N GLU A 173 5.73 5.09 5.50
CA GLU A 173 5.43 6.35 6.19
C GLU A 173 3.99 6.40 6.75
N GLN A 174 3.05 5.68 6.11
CA GLN A 174 1.64 5.60 6.53
C GLN A 174 1.39 4.49 7.56
N THR A 175 2.37 3.60 7.75
CA THR A 175 2.22 2.39 8.56
C THR A 175 3.20 2.31 9.73
N ASP A 176 3.86 3.43 10.04
CA ASP A 176 4.94 3.49 11.02
C ASP A 176 5.99 2.38 10.77
N PHE A 177 6.41 2.23 9.50
CA PHE A 177 7.42 1.28 9.05
C PHE A 177 7.13 -0.19 9.41
N THR A 178 5.85 -0.54 9.59
CA THR A 178 5.40 -1.86 10.06
C THR A 178 4.37 -2.45 9.08
N PRO A 179 4.47 -3.72 8.67
CA PRO A 179 3.47 -4.34 7.81
C PRO A 179 2.07 -4.33 8.44
N LEU A 180 1.04 -4.00 7.68
CA LEU A 180 -0.34 -4.10 8.12
C LEU A 180 -0.87 -5.51 7.88
N HIS A 181 -1.52 -6.11 8.88
CA HIS A 181 -2.34 -7.29 8.69
C HIS A 181 -3.56 -6.97 7.81
N PHE A 182 -4.06 -7.92 7.04
CA PHE A 182 -5.22 -7.67 6.17
C PHE A 182 -6.47 -7.22 6.94
N ASP A 183 -6.65 -7.69 8.18
CA ASP A 183 -7.77 -7.22 9.02
C ASP A 183 -7.59 -5.74 9.38
N GLU A 184 -6.36 -5.28 9.68
CA GLU A 184 -6.08 -3.86 9.92
C GLU A 184 -6.31 -3.00 8.66
N VAL A 185 -6.04 -3.55 7.46
CA VAL A 185 -6.37 -2.91 6.19
C VAL A 185 -7.88 -2.74 6.06
N GLU A 186 -8.65 -3.79 6.32
CA GLU A 186 -10.12 -3.76 6.28
C GLU A 186 -10.70 -2.78 7.30
N GLU A 187 -10.17 -2.76 8.53
CA GLU A 187 -10.56 -1.81 9.58
C GLU A 187 -10.31 -0.35 9.16
N ARG A 188 -9.13 -0.04 8.60
CA ARG A 188 -8.80 1.30 8.10
C ARG A 188 -9.73 1.73 6.96
N ILE A 189 -10.06 0.82 6.04
CA ILE A 189 -11.01 1.07 4.95
C ILE A 189 -12.39 1.38 5.52
N GLN A 190 -12.90 0.57 6.44
CA GLN A 190 -14.21 0.76 7.06
C GLN A 190 -14.29 2.07 7.85
N GLN A 191 -13.24 2.40 8.61
CA GLN A 191 -13.17 3.66 9.34
C GLN A 191 -13.21 4.85 8.38
N ARG A 192 -12.41 4.84 7.30
CA ARG A 192 -12.39 5.89 6.27
C ARG A 192 -13.77 6.06 5.61
N TRP A 193 -14.45 4.94 5.29
CA TRP A 193 -15.81 4.99 4.73
C TRP A 193 -16.80 5.63 5.71
N LYS A 194 -16.73 5.28 6.97
CA LYS A 194 -17.55 5.87 8.02
C LYS A 194 -17.31 7.38 8.15
N ASP A 195 -16.05 7.81 8.19
CA ASP A 195 -15.66 9.21 8.37
C ASP A 195 -16.07 10.08 7.17
N THR A 196 -16.04 9.52 5.96
CA THR A 196 -16.42 10.23 4.72
C THR A 196 -17.87 10.06 4.32
N GLY A 197 -18.65 9.23 5.03
CA GLY A 197 -20.02 8.85 4.64
C GLY A 197 -20.07 8.05 3.33
N TYR A 198 -18.97 7.43 2.91
CA TYR A 198 -18.90 6.67 1.67
C TYR A 198 -19.55 5.29 1.85
N THR A 199 -20.42 4.89 0.95
CA THR A 199 -21.20 3.64 1.02
C THR A 199 -20.65 2.52 0.13
N GLY A 200 -19.51 2.76 -0.50
CA GLY A 200 -18.90 1.84 -1.46
C GLY A 200 -18.98 2.32 -2.91
N PRO A 201 -18.24 1.70 -3.83
CA PRO A 201 -18.27 2.07 -5.23
C PRO A 201 -19.66 1.82 -5.83
N VAL A 202 -20.15 2.81 -6.56
CA VAL A 202 -21.39 2.69 -7.33
C VAL A 202 -21.14 1.71 -8.48
N LYS A 203 -22.15 0.90 -8.85
CA LYS A 203 -22.06 0.03 -10.04
C LYS A 203 -21.67 0.86 -11.25
N ALA A 204 -20.49 0.61 -11.80
CA ALA A 204 -19.98 1.35 -12.96
C ALA A 204 -20.81 1.12 -14.24
N TRP A 205 -21.60 0.05 -14.25
CA TRP A 205 -22.48 -0.31 -15.35
C TRP A 205 -23.91 -0.30 -14.83
N GLY A 206 -24.69 0.71 -15.22
CA GLY A 206 -26.14 0.70 -15.00
C GLY A 206 -26.74 -0.61 -15.51
N ASN A 207 -27.89 -1.01 -14.97
CA ASN A 207 -28.66 -2.19 -15.39
C ASN A 207 -29.05 -2.09 -16.88
N GLY A 208 -28.08 -2.00 -17.78
CA GLY A 208 -28.25 -2.20 -19.20
C GLY A 208 -28.44 -3.69 -19.42
N SER A 209 -29.69 -4.12 -19.63
CA SER A 209 -30.00 -5.33 -20.33
C SER A 209 -29.16 -5.35 -21.62
N GLY A 210 -28.03 -6.03 -21.58
CA GLY A 210 -27.27 -6.33 -22.79
C GLY A 210 -28.16 -7.13 -23.72
N PRO A 211 -28.07 -6.92 -25.06
CA PRO A 211 -28.81 -7.75 -26.00
C PRO A 211 -28.36 -9.19 -25.84
N ASN A 212 -29.32 -10.10 -25.82
CA ASN A 212 -29.18 -11.57 -25.88
C ASN A 212 -28.27 -12.01 -27.04
#